data_ca1b23914422661a3497e0b316aa8e99
#
_entry.id   ca1b23914422661a3497e0b316aa8e99
#
_cell.length_a   1.000
_cell.length_b   1.000
_cell.length_c   1.000
_cell.angle_alpha   90.00
_cell.angle_beta   90.00
_cell.angle_gamma   90.00
#
_symmetry.space_group_name_H-M   'P 1'
#
loop_
_entity.id
_entity.type
_entity.pdbx_description
1 polymer ?
#
loop_
_entity_poly.entity_id
_entity_poly.type
_entity_poly.pdbx_seq_one_letter_code
_entity_poly.pdbx_strand_id
1 'polypeptide(L)'
;MRILGIDPGYAIVGYGIIEYRNNRFTTIAYGAITTPAEMDFNHRLKEIYQDMCHLLDVYKPEQMAVEKLFFTTNQKTAIDVAQARGVIMLSAAERDIPAFEYTPLQVKQSVVGYGKAIKAQVMDM
;
A
#
# COMPACT_ATOMS: atom_id res chain seq x y z
N MET A 1 9.58 9.33 -10.78
CA MET A 1 8.69 9.54 -9.62
C MET A 1 8.55 8.26 -8.82
N ARG A 2 8.75 8.34 -7.52
CA ARG A 2 8.65 7.17 -6.64
C ARG A 2 7.29 7.13 -5.97
N ILE A 3 6.63 5.97 -6.06
CA ILE A 3 5.27 5.79 -5.57
C ILE A 3 5.22 4.60 -4.62
N LEU A 4 4.61 4.79 -3.46
CA LEU A 4 4.34 3.72 -2.50
C LEU A 4 2.89 3.28 -2.66
N GLY A 5 2.68 2.02 -3.00
CA GLY A 5 1.36 1.41 -3.05
C GLY A 5 1.07 0.63 -1.78
N ILE A 6 -0.12 0.79 -1.23
CA ILE A 6 -0.53 0.16 0.03
C ILE A 6 -1.84 -0.59 -0.17
N ASP A 7 -1.85 -1.83 0.27
CA ASP A 7 -3.05 -2.67 0.36
C ASP A 7 -3.32 -2.95 1.84
N PRO A 8 -4.22 -2.17 2.50
CA PRO A 8 -4.48 -2.33 3.92
C PRO A 8 -5.31 -3.59 4.17
N GLY A 9 -4.77 -4.51 4.96
CA GLY A 9 -5.46 -5.71 5.37
C GLY A 9 -5.70 -5.73 6.87
N TYR A 10 -6.34 -6.81 7.34
CA TYR A 10 -6.67 -6.95 8.76
C TYR A 10 -5.43 -7.15 9.64
N ALA A 11 -4.59 -8.10 9.31
CA ALA A 11 -3.38 -8.40 10.07
C ALA A 11 -2.12 -8.18 9.24
N ILE A 12 -2.29 -7.93 7.95
CA ILE A 12 -1.21 -7.81 6.99
C ILE A 12 -1.47 -6.58 6.14
N VAL A 13 -0.50 -5.68 6.09
CA VAL A 13 -0.54 -4.51 5.19
C VAL A 13 0.49 -4.75 4.10
N GLY A 14 0.01 -5.01 2.88
CA GLY A 14 0.90 -5.19 1.74
C GLY A 14 1.41 -3.86 1.23
N TYR A 15 2.67 -3.81 0.80
CA TYR A 15 3.23 -2.60 0.21
C TYR A 15 4.14 -2.92 -0.96
N GLY A 16 4.21 -1.96 -1.87
CA GLY A 16 5.16 -2.00 -2.97
C GLY A 16 5.64 -0.60 -3.29
N ILE A 17 6.91 -0.48 -3.59
CA ILE A 17 7.53 0.79 -3.96
C ILE A 17 8.02 0.67 -5.38
N ILE A 18 7.54 1.57 -6.24
CA ILE A 18 7.91 1.58 -7.64
C ILE A 18 8.50 2.93 -8.01
N GLU A 19 9.39 2.91 -8.97
CA GLU A 19 9.94 4.09 -9.60
C GLU A 19 9.39 4.19 -11.02
N TYR A 20 8.77 5.33 -11.34
CA TYR A 20 8.32 5.63 -12.70
C TYR A 20 9.27 6.66 -13.31
N ARG A 21 9.99 6.25 -14.35
CA ARG A 21 10.95 7.12 -15.04
C ARG A 21 11.04 6.69 -16.49
N ASN A 22 10.99 7.67 -17.40
CA ASN A 22 11.12 7.45 -18.85
C ASN A 22 10.12 6.42 -19.38
N ASN A 23 8.85 6.53 -18.92
CA ASN A 23 7.75 5.64 -19.28
C ASN A 23 7.99 4.17 -18.85
N ARG A 24 8.84 3.96 -17.84
CA ARG A 24 9.13 2.63 -17.32
C ARG A 24 8.85 2.58 -15.81
N PHE A 25 8.28 1.45 -15.38
CA PHE A 25 8.11 1.13 -13.98
C PHE A 25 9.20 0.16 -13.54
N THR A 26 9.86 0.50 -12.45
CA THR A 26 10.85 -0.39 -11.83
C THR A 26 10.42 -0.63 -10.39
N THR A 27 10.36 -1.90 -9.99
CA THR A 27 10.07 -2.25 -8.61
C THR A 27 11.32 -2.02 -7.77
N ILE A 28 11.21 -1.13 -6.78
CA ILE A 28 12.30 -0.83 -5.85
C ILE A 28 12.28 -1.84 -4.70
N ALA A 29 11.09 -2.06 -4.12
CA ALA A 29 10.92 -2.96 -2.99
C ALA A 29 9.46 -3.37 -2.88
N TYR A 30 9.19 -4.49 -2.23
CA TYR A 30 7.85 -4.91 -1.88
C TYR A 30 7.91 -5.78 -0.63
N GLY A 31 6.80 -5.87 0.07
CA GLY A 31 6.73 -6.69 1.26
C GLY A 31 5.41 -6.53 1.97
N ALA A 32 5.41 -6.88 3.24
CA ALA A 32 4.24 -6.78 4.07
C ALA A 32 4.63 -6.37 5.49
N ILE A 33 3.79 -5.51 6.08
CA ILE A 33 3.84 -5.22 7.50
C ILE A 33 2.90 -6.24 8.15
N THR A 34 3.45 -7.12 8.99
CA THR A 34 2.68 -8.14 9.68
C THR A 34 2.71 -7.90 11.18
N THR A 35 1.59 -8.12 11.84
CA THR A 35 1.51 -8.01 13.29
C THR A 35 1.01 -9.34 13.87
N PRO A 36 1.57 -9.78 15.03
CA PRO A 36 1.15 -11.03 15.63
C PRO A 36 -0.34 -11.03 15.98
N ALA A 37 -1.01 -12.18 15.82
CA ALA A 37 -2.44 -12.31 16.09
C ALA A 37 -2.76 -12.06 17.58
N GLU A 38 -1.82 -12.35 18.47
CA GLU A 38 -1.99 -12.19 19.92
C GLU A 38 -1.80 -10.75 20.38
N MET A 39 -1.27 -9.89 19.52
CA MET A 39 -1.04 -8.48 19.87
C MET A 39 -2.39 -7.77 20.02
N ASP A 40 -2.54 -6.98 21.07
CA ASP A 40 -3.75 -6.17 21.22
C ASP A 40 -3.82 -5.11 20.12
N PHE A 41 -5.03 -4.67 19.82
CA PHE A 41 -5.27 -3.85 18.63
C PHE A 41 -4.53 -2.51 18.68
N ASN A 42 -4.46 -1.88 19.85
CA ASN A 42 -3.78 -0.60 20.00
C ASN A 42 -2.30 -0.71 19.68
N HIS A 43 -1.64 -1.77 20.14
CA HIS A 43 -0.23 -2.00 19.85
C HIS A 43 -0.01 -2.41 18.39
N ARG A 44 -1.00 -3.09 17.80
CA ARG A 44 -0.96 -3.39 16.35
C ARG A 44 -0.97 -2.10 15.54
N LEU A 45 -1.84 -1.16 15.87
CA LEU A 45 -1.87 0.14 15.20
C LEU A 45 -0.55 0.89 15.36
N LYS A 46 0.03 0.85 16.56
CA LYS A 46 1.32 1.48 16.84
C LYS A 46 2.42 0.89 15.95
N GLU A 47 2.45 -0.44 15.82
CA GLU A 47 3.46 -1.11 15.03
C GLU A 47 3.30 -0.79 13.54
N ILE A 48 2.07 -0.80 13.03
CA ILE A 48 1.79 -0.40 11.65
C ILE A 48 2.27 1.02 11.42
N TYR A 49 1.97 1.93 12.34
CA TYR A 49 2.40 3.32 12.23
C TYR A 49 3.91 3.45 12.19
N GLN A 50 4.62 2.77 13.09
CA GLN A 50 6.08 2.83 13.14
C GLN A 50 6.72 2.27 11.88
N ASP A 51 6.19 1.15 11.37
CA ASP A 51 6.71 0.55 10.16
C ASP A 51 6.43 1.42 8.93
N MET A 52 5.26 2.06 8.88
CA MET A 52 4.95 3.02 7.82
C MET A 52 5.90 4.22 7.85
N CYS A 53 6.14 4.77 9.04
CA CYS A 53 7.09 5.87 9.19
C CYS A 53 8.48 5.47 8.68
N HIS A 54 8.93 4.27 9.01
CA HIS A 54 10.21 3.76 8.55
C HIS A 54 10.27 3.66 7.02
N LEU A 55 9.23 3.08 6.41
CA LEU A 55 9.15 2.97 4.95
C LEU A 55 9.19 4.34 4.27
N LEU A 56 8.41 5.29 4.79
CA LEU A 56 8.34 6.62 4.21
C LEU A 56 9.65 7.38 4.37
N ASP A 57 10.34 7.20 5.49
CA ASP A 57 11.61 7.87 5.74
C ASP A 57 12.77 7.26 4.94
N VAL A 58 12.76 5.94 4.75
CA VAL A 58 13.81 5.24 4.00
C VAL A 58 13.66 5.46 2.50
N TYR A 59 12.46 5.25 1.97
CA TYR A 59 12.25 5.27 0.52
C TYR A 59 11.85 6.63 -0.03
N LYS A 60 11.31 7.50 0.82
CA LYS A 60 10.92 8.88 0.48
C LYS A 60 10.07 8.94 -0.80
N PRO A 61 8.93 8.24 -0.83
CA PRO A 61 8.07 8.29 -2.00
C PRO A 61 7.47 9.69 -2.17
N GLU A 62 7.20 10.06 -3.40
CA GLU A 62 6.58 11.35 -3.71
C GLU A 62 5.07 11.29 -3.62
N GLN A 63 4.50 10.10 -3.77
CA GLN A 63 3.06 9.86 -3.68
C GLN A 63 2.79 8.51 -3.03
N MET A 64 1.61 8.39 -2.42
CA MET A 64 1.14 7.12 -1.88
C MET A 64 -0.21 6.79 -2.50
N ALA A 65 -0.36 5.56 -2.94
CA ALA A 65 -1.59 5.02 -3.50
C ALA A 65 -2.16 4.00 -2.52
N VAL A 66 -3.39 4.21 -2.08
CA VAL A 66 -4.04 3.33 -1.09
C VAL A 66 -5.31 2.78 -1.69
N GLU A 67 -5.52 1.48 -1.61
CA GLU A 67 -6.74 0.86 -2.04
C GLU A 67 -7.92 1.36 -1.20
N LYS A 68 -9.01 1.73 -1.87
CA LYS A 68 -10.20 2.22 -1.19
C LYS A 68 -10.90 1.08 -0.47
N LEU A 69 -11.29 1.35 0.78
CA LEU A 69 -11.95 0.35 1.60
C LEU A 69 -13.40 0.15 1.14
N PHE A 70 -13.80 -1.11 0.97
CA PHE A 70 -15.18 -1.49 0.72
C PHE A 70 -15.68 -2.37 1.85
N PHE A 71 -16.87 -2.06 2.34
CA PHE A 71 -17.53 -2.86 3.36
C PHE A 71 -18.17 -4.07 2.70
N THR A 72 -17.59 -5.24 2.93
CA THR A 72 -18.13 -6.50 2.48
C THR A 72 -18.77 -7.24 3.65
N THR A 73 -18.76 -8.56 3.64
CA THR A 73 -19.52 -9.40 4.56
C THR A 73 -19.09 -9.36 6.02
N ASN A 74 -17.86 -8.96 6.33
CA ASN A 74 -17.36 -8.97 7.71
C ASN A 74 -17.11 -7.55 8.21
N GLN A 75 -18.12 -7.00 8.91
CA GLN A 75 -18.06 -5.63 9.42
C GLN A 75 -16.95 -5.43 10.46
N LYS A 76 -16.68 -6.43 11.30
CA LYS A 76 -15.64 -6.32 12.32
C LYS A 76 -14.27 -6.16 11.68
N THR A 77 -13.96 -6.99 10.71
CA THR A 77 -12.70 -6.89 9.98
C THR A 77 -12.61 -5.56 9.22
N ALA A 78 -13.72 -5.10 8.66
CA ALA A 78 -13.77 -3.83 7.94
C ALA A 78 -13.46 -2.65 8.85
N ILE A 79 -13.96 -2.66 10.09
CA ILE A 79 -13.69 -1.60 11.06
C ILE A 79 -12.20 -1.59 11.42
N ASP A 80 -11.64 -2.75 11.71
CA ASP A 80 -10.22 -2.87 12.05
C ASP A 80 -9.31 -2.42 10.89
N VAL A 81 -9.67 -2.79 9.67
CA VAL A 81 -8.94 -2.35 8.48
C VAL A 81 -9.05 -0.83 8.30
N ALA A 82 -10.24 -0.27 8.55
CA ALA A 82 -10.44 1.18 8.44
C ALA A 82 -9.58 1.94 9.45
N GLN A 83 -9.45 1.44 10.67
CA GLN A 83 -8.61 2.06 11.69
C GLN A 83 -7.12 1.98 11.30
N ALA A 84 -6.68 0.83 10.82
CA ALA A 84 -5.31 0.68 10.32
C ALA A 84 -5.04 1.62 9.14
N ARG A 85 -6.00 1.74 8.23
CA ARG A 85 -5.92 2.64 7.09
C ARG A 85 -5.76 4.10 7.54
N GLY A 86 -6.49 4.51 8.59
CA GLY A 86 -6.37 5.86 9.14
C GLY A 86 -4.95 6.14 9.64
N VAL A 87 -4.34 5.19 10.30
CA VAL A 87 -2.96 5.30 10.79
C VAL A 87 -1.98 5.42 9.63
N ILE A 88 -2.19 4.63 8.57
CA ILE A 88 -1.37 4.68 7.36
C ILE A 88 -1.47 6.07 6.70
N MET A 89 -2.69 6.59 6.56
CA MET A 89 -2.92 7.91 5.98
C MET A 89 -2.27 9.01 6.82
N LEU A 90 -2.33 8.89 8.14
CA LEU A 90 -1.71 9.86 9.05
C LEU A 90 -0.20 9.90 8.86
N SER A 91 0.45 8.76 8.72
CA SER A 91 1.90 8.70 8.54
C SER A 91 2.36 9.45 7.29
N ALA A 92 1.59 9.35 6.21
CA ALA A 92 1.87 10.08 4.97
C ALA A 92 1.59 11.57 5.12
N ALA A 93 0.49 11.93 5.78
CA ALA A 93 0.11 13.33 5.98
C ALA A 93 1.15 14.08 6.80
N GLU A 94 1.73 13.44 7.81
CA GLU A 94 2.79 14.05 8.62
C GLU A 94 4.03 14.43 7.81
N ARG A 95 4.23 13.76 6.68
CA ARG A 95 5.38 13.98 5.80
C ARG A 95 5.00 14.75 4.53
N ASP A 96 3.78 15.28 4.50
CA ASP A 96 3.24 16.00 3.34
C ASP A 96 3.31 15.20 2.04
N ILE A 97 3.16 13.87 2.16
CA ILE A 97 3.10 12.99 0.99
C ILE A 97 1.63 12.87 0.59
N PRO A 98 1.26 13.30 -0.64
CA PRO A 98 -0.12 13.16 -1.09
C PRO A 98 -0.51 11.70 -1.24
N ALA A 99 -1.72 11.38 -0.77
CA ALA A 99 -2.26 10.04 -0.83
C ALA A 99 -3.48 10.02 -1.74
N PHE A 100 -3.55 9.03 -2.62
CA PHE A 100 -4.64 8.85 -3.58
C PHE A 100 -5.32 7.52 -3.32
N GLU A 101 -6.64 7.51 -3.37
CA GLU A 101 -7.42 6.30 -3.18
C GLU A 101 -7.78 5.70 -4.52
N TYR A 102 -7.69 4.37 -4.60
CA TYR A 102 -8.10 3.62 -5.78
C TYR A 102 -9.11 2.57 -5.39
N THR A 103 -10.15 2.39 -6.21
CA THR A 103 -11.10 1.30 -6.02
C THR A 103 -10.43 -0.03 -6.36
N PRO A 104 -10.90 -1.16 -5.81
CA PRO A 104 -10.39 -2.48 -6.22
C PRO A 104 -10.45 -2.70 -7.72
N LEU A 105 -11.51 -2.20 -8.37
CA LEU A 105 -11.63 -2.29 -9.82
C LEU A 105 -10.54 -1.49 -10.53
N GLN A 106 -10.29 -0.25 -10.08
CA GLN A 106 -9.24 0.60 -10.66
C GLN A 106 -7.87 -0.02 -10.49
N VAL A 107 -7.56 -0.55 -9.30
CA VAL A 107 -6.30 -1.23 -9.03
C VAL A 107 -6.17 -2.46 -9.93
N LYS A 108 -7.25 -3.25 -10.05
CA LYS A 108 -7.25 -4.44 -10.90
C LYS A 108 -7.01 -4.08 -12.37
N GLN A 109 -7.64 -3.02 -12.86
CA GLN A 109 -7.44 -2.56 -14.23
C GLN A 109 -5.99 -2.12 -14.47
N SER A 110 -5.43 -1.39 -13.53
CA SER A 110 -4.03 -0.93 -13.60
C SER A 110 -3.06 -2.10 -13.56
N VAL A 111 -3.30 -3.07 -12.68
CA VAL A 111 -2.45 -4.27 -12.56
C VAL A 111 -2.53 -5.12 -13.82
N VAL A 112 -3.74 -5.28 -14.40
CA VAL A 112 -3.91 -6.03 -15.65
C VAL A 112 -3.13 -5.35 -16.77
N GLY A 113 -3.21 -4.02 -16.90
CA GLY A 113 -2.46 -3.27 -17.89
C GLY A 113 -0.96 -3.43 -17.70
N TYR A 114 -0.49 -3.30 -16.46
CA TYR A 114 0.92 -3.48 -16.12
C TYR A 114 1.38 -4.93 -16.37
N GLY A 115 0.55 -5.90 -15.98
CA GLY A 115 0.85 -7.32 -16.20
C GLY A 115 0.97 -7.65 -17.68
N LYS A 116 0.10 -7.09 -18.52
CA LYS A 116 0.18 -7.26 -19.97
C LYS A 116 1.48 -6.67 -20.52
N ALA A 117 1.88 -5.50 -20.03
CA ALA A 117 3.11 -4.86 -20.47
C ALA A 117 4.34 -5.70 -20.10
N ILE A 118 4.38 -6.22 -18.87
CA ILE A 118 5.48 -7.10 -18.44
C ILE A 118 5.51 -8.37 -19.29
N LYS A 119 4.34 -8.98 -19.52
CA LYS A 119 4.25 -10.20 -20.30
C LYS A 119 4.75 -9.98 -21.72
N ALA A 120 4.39 -8.84 -22.32
CA ALA A 120 4.87 -8.48 -23.65
C ALA A 120 6.39 -8.31 -23.67
N GLN A 121 6.96 -7.64 -22.64
CA GLN A 121 8.41 -7.47 -22.53
C GLN A 121 9.15 -8.81 -22.40
N VAL A 122 8.59 -9.73 -21.62
CA VAL A 122 9.18 -11.06 -21.43
C VAL A 122 9.12 -11.86 -22.73
N MET A 123 8.03 -11.73 -23.48
CA MET A 123 7.87 -12.43 -24.76
C MET A 123 8.79 -11.91 -25.85
N ASP A 124 9.19 -10.64 -25.75
CA ASP A 124 10.12 -10.02 -26.71
C ASP A 124 11.59 -10.37 -26.42
N MET A 125 11.85 -10.98 -25.28
CA MET A 125 13.17 -11.47 -24.92
C MET A 125 13.33 -12.94 -25.27
#